data_43d3d29dd9df670e027112a1e6cce8c7
#
_entry.id   43d3d29dd9df670e027112a1e6cce8c7
#
_cell.length_a   1.000
_cell.length_b   1.000
_cell.length_c   1.000
_cell.angle_alpha   90.00
_cell.angle_beta   90.00
_cell.angle_gamma   90.00
#
_symmetry.space_group_name_H-M   'P 1'
#
loop_
_entity.id
_entity.type
_entity.pdbx_description
1 polymer ?
#
loop_
_entity_poly.entity_id
_entity_poly.type
_entity_poly.pdbx_seq_one_letter_code
_entity_poly.pdbx_strand_id
1 'polypeptide(L)'
;EDQKAFGLGSHLLAIAISEEGYKNLVNLTSWGWLNGKYRGKPRINHEQLRKHKEGIIFTSCCYSSEIGRAFDKIGPEAAEEKLLQMVDMFGDNYLLEIMMLDFVKQPAYNKFIIKMHDKYHIPIILTQDCHFCHQEHSHNQRLMLMIQTGRTIQDIKDAQLAGDTKDFFELQDANLWLKSEDELNLMWETKYSHIIDYEIFKAAKRKTVEIAKLASGVKLDRSIKLPMFPDADEDLREKIMRGFKWRRLPTRSNYLDRIKREYKLICSKEFSSYFLIQKMMIDEARRVCPE
;
A
#
# COMPACT_ATOMS: atom_id res chain seq x y z
N GLU A 1 -13.19 -1.04 -25.57
CA GLU A 1 -12.52 0.24 -25.94
C GLU A 1 -11.83 0.91 -24.74
N ASP A 2 -12.46 0.89 -23.56
CA ASP A 2 -11.89 1.48 -22.33
C ASP A 2 -10.55 0.85 -21.88
N GLN A 3 -10.32 -0.45 -22.11
CA GLN A 3 -9.07 -1.12 -21.73
C GLN A 3 -7.84 -0.61 -22.49
N LYS A 4 -8.00 -0.13 -23.72
CA LYS A 4 -6.89 0.46 -24.50
C LYS A 4 -6.51 1.86 -24.03
N ALA A 5 -7.49 2.63 -23.56
CA ALA A 5 -7.29 4.01 -23.09
C ALA A 5 -6.57 4.05 -21.72
N PHE A 6 -6.88 3.13 -20.79
CA PHE A 6 -6.39 3.18 -19.41
C PHE A 6 -5.24 2.21 -19.11
N GLY A 7 -4.82 1.39 -20.05
CA GLY A 7 -3.69 0.48 -19.90
C GLY A 7 -3.93 -0.62 -18.86
N LEU A 8 -2.93 -0.88 -17.97
CA LEU A 8 -2.93 -2.01 -17.04
C LEU A 8 -3.74 -1.78 -15.74
N GLY A 9 -4.49 -0.72 -15.64
CA GLY A 9 -5.28 -0.34 -14.47
C GLY A 9 -4.93 1.06 -13.96
N SER A 10 -5.79 1.62 -13.12
CA SER A 10 -5.67 2.97 -12.57
C SER A 10 -5.50 2.94 -11.06
N HIS A 11 -4.90 3.99 -10.51
CA HIS A 11 -4.75 4.13 -9.07
C HIS A 11 -6.06 4.62 -8.44
N LEU A 12 -6.36 4.11 -7.25
CA LEU A 12 -7.44 4.58 -6.39
C LEU A 12 -6.95 4.51 -4.94
N LEU A 13 -7.05 5.60 -4.20
CA LEU A 13 -6.73 5.60 -2.79
C LEU A 13 -7.99 5.28 -1.99
N ALA A 14 -7.90 4.34 -1.06
CA ALA A 14 -8.98 3.91 -0.19
C ALA A 14 -8.48 3.85 1.26
N ILE A 15 -9.18 4.51 2.17
CA ILE A 15 -8.80 4.67 3.57
C ILE A 15 -9.94 4.13 4.45
N ALA A 16 -9.68 3.07 5.20
CA ALA A 16 -10.66 2.56 6.17
C ALA A 16 -10.80 3.53 7.34
N ILE A 17 -12.05 3.88 7.67
CA ILE A 17 -12.41 4.74 8.80
C ILE A 17 -13.22 3.99 9.86
N SER A 18 -13.43 2.70 9.69
CA SER A 18 -14.10 1.81 10.63
C SER A 18 -13.53 0.39 10.52
N GLU A 19 -13.83 -0.46 11.50
CA GLU A 19 -13.46 -1.89 11.43
C GLU A 19 -14.14 -2.60 10.27
N GLU A 20 -15.36 -2.21 9.93
CA GLU A 20 -16.06 -2.73 8.73
C GLU A 20 -15.33 -2.31 7.45
N GLY A 21 -14.95 -1.03 7.35
CA GLY A 21 -14.15 -0.53 6.23
C GLY A 21 -12.83 -1.28 6.08
N TYR A 22 -12.17 -1.61 7.19
CA TYR A 22 -10.96 -2.43 7.14
C TYR A 22 -11.24 -3.85 6.61
N LYS A 23 -12.32 -4.50 7.06
CA LYS A 23 -12.75 -5.81 6.53
C LYS A 23 -13.09 -5.73 5.03
N ASN A 24 -13.72 -4.65 4.61
CA ASN A 24 -14.02 -4.40 3.20
C ASN A 24 -12.75 -4.21 2.36
N LEU A 25 -11.72 -3.52 2.86
CA LEU A 25 -10.41 -3.44 2.20
C LEU A 25 -9.73 -4.82 2.08
N VAL A 26 -9.83 -5.65 3.12
CA VAL A 26 -9.33 -7.03 3.07
C VAL A 26 -10.07 -7.85 2.01
N ASN A 27 -11.41 -7.73 1.94
CA ASN A 27 -12.23 -8.41 0.93
C ASN A 27 -11.87 -7.96 -0.48
N LEU A 28 -11.73 -6.66 -0.72
CA LEU A 28 -11.32 -6.08 -2.01
C LEU A 28 -9.93 -6.60 -2.44
N THR A 29 -8.97 -6.58 -1.51
CA THR A 29 -7.61 -7.07 -1.77
C THR A 29 -7.61 -8.55 -2.09
N SER A 30 -8.33 -9.35 -1.31
CA SER A 30 -8.45 -10.79 -1.52
C SER A 30 -9.10 -11.11 -2.86
N TRP A 31 -10.20 -10.42 -3.18
CA TRP A 31 -10.87 -10.57 -4.48
C TRP A 31 -9.93 -10.24 -5.65
N GLY A 32 -9.18 -9.13 -5.54
CA GLY A 32 -8.21 -8.73 -6.56
C GLY A 32 -7.16 -9.79 -6.83
N TRP A 33 -6.65 -10.48 -5.79
CA TRP A 33 -5.68 -11.56 -5.94
C TRP A 33 -6.28 -12.87 -6.47
N LEU A 34 -7.48 -13.22 -6.04
CA LEU A 34 -8.12 -14.48 -6.39
C LEU A 34 -8.81 -14.44 -7.76
N ASN A 35 -9.46 -13.31 -8.08
CA ASN A 35 -10.34 -13.20 -9.26
C ASN A 35 -9.92 -12.11 -10.25
N GLY A 36 -9.21 -11.07 -9.77
CA GLY A 36 -8.87 -9.89 -10.56
C GLY A 36 -7.41 -9.86 -11.05
N LYS A 37 -6.67 -10.97 -10.99
CA LYS A 37 -5.26 -10.99 -11.36
C LYS A 37 -5.07 -10.84 -12.87
N TYR A 38 -4.40 -9.76 -13.28
CA TYR A 38 -4.05 -9.51 -14.66
C TYR A 38 -2.56 -9.14 -14.80
N ARG A 39 -1.83 -9.85 -15.65
CA ARG A 39 -0.37 -9.71 -15.84
C ARG A 39 0.40 -9.70 -14.51
N GLY A 40 0.05 -10.61 -13.61
CA GLY A 40 0.73 -10.78 -12.31
C GLY A 40 0.35 -9.78 -11.24
N LYS A 41 -0.52 -8.78 -11.52
CA LYS A 41 -0.95 -7.76 -10.55
C LYS A 41 -2.46 -7.88 -10.27
N PRO A 42 -2.90 -7.73 -9.01
CA PRO A 42 -4.32 -7.72 -8.66
C PRO A 42 -5.00 -6.46 -9.22
N ARG A 43 -6.26 -6.60 -9.62
CA ARG A 43 -7.13 -5.52 -10.07
C ARG A 43 -8.49 -5.67 -9.42
N ILE A 44 -9.15 -4.56 -9.19
CA ILE A 44 -10.48 -4.49 -8.60
C ILE A 44 -11.36 -3.75 -9.59
N ASN A 45 -12.54 -4.28 -9.88
CA ASN A 45 -13.51 -3.63 -10.76
C ASN A 45 -14.52 -2.78 -9.95
N HIS A 46 -15.26 -1.92 -10.64
CA HIS A 46 -16.25 -1.04 -10.02
C HIS A 46 -17.39 -1.79 -9.32
N GLU A 47 -17.76 -2.98 -9.78
CA GLU A 47 -18.76 -3.81 -9.12
C GLU A 47 -18.33 -4.18 -7.70
N GLN A 48 -17.09 -4.64 -7.53
CA GLN A 48 -16.55 -4.99 -6.22
C GLN A 48 -16.35 -3.76 -5.32
N LEU A 49 -15.97 -2.62 -5.91
CA LEU A 49 -15.88 -1.36 -5.17
C LEU A 49 -17.24 -0.94 -4.61
N ARG A 50 -18.32 -1.01 -5.42
CA ARG A 50 -19.70 -0.73 -4.94
C ARG A 50 -20.12 -1.66 -3.81
N LYS A 51 -19.79 -2.95 -3.93
CA LYS A 51 -20.17 -3.97 -2.95
C LYS A 51 -19.47 -3.79 -1.58
N HIS A 52 -18.24 -3.27 -1.59
CA HIS A 52 -17.38 -3.21 -0.40
C HIS A 52 -16.96 -1.78 -0.05
N LYS A 53 -17.80 -0.78 -0.29
CA LYS A 53 -17.47 0.64 -0.06
C LYS A 53 -17.69 1.13 1.37
N GLU A 54 -18.53 0.44 2.15
CA GLU A 54 -18.94 0.89 3.47
C GLU A 54 -17.75 1.00 4.43
N GLY A 55 -17.69 2.12 5.18
CA GLY A 55 -16.63 2.39 6.15
C GLY A 55 -15.28 2.76 5.53
N ILE A 56 -15.26 3.10 4.22
CA ILE A 56 -14.07 3.50 3.48
C ILE A 56 -14.27 4.88 2.87
N ILE A 57 -13.27 5.74 3.01
CA ILE A 57 -13.16 6.99 2.24
C ILE A 57 -12.30 6.69 1.00
N PHE A 58 -12.77 7.16 -0.16
CA PHE A 58 -12.06 7.09 -1.43
C PHE A 58 -11.66 8.48 -1.90
N THR A 59 -10.59 8.58 -2.69
CA THR A 59 -10.15 9.86 -3.24
C THR A 59 -9.95 9.78 -4.76
N SER A 60 -9.87 10.93 -5.41
CA SER A 60 -9.52 11.01 -6.84
C SER A 60 -8.09 10.54 -7.13
N CYS A 61 -7.28 10.36 -6.09
CA CYS A 61 -5.91 9.86 -6.17
C CYS A 61 -4.99 10.73 -7.06
N CYS A 62 -3.83 10.20 -7.42
CA CYS A 62 -2.83 10.89 -8.22
C CYS A 62 -3.18 10.93 -9.72
N TYR A 63 -2.31 11.55 -10.51
CA TYR A 63 -2.44 11.65 -11.97
C TYR A 63 -2.58 10.29 -12.70
N SER A 64 -2.20 9.17 -12.07
CA SER A 64 -2.36 7.81 -12.58
C SER A 64 -3.74 7.19 -12.29
N SER A 65 -4.67 7.92 -11.69
CA SER A 65 -6.07 7.51 -11.48
C SER A 65 -6.86 7.44 -12.79
N GLU A 66 -8.09 6.91 -12.75
CA GLU A 66 -8.97 6.94 -13.92
C GLU A 66 -9.25 8.36 -14.37
N ILE A 67 -9.45 9.28 -13.44
CA ILE A 67 -9.72 10.68 -13.72
C ILE A 67 -8.49 11.36 -14.33
N GLY A 68 -7.30 11.18 -13.70
CA GLY A 68 -6.06 11.77 -14.20
C GLY A 68 -5.67 11.25 -15.59
N ARG A 69 -5.88 9.97 -15.85
CA ARG A 69 -5.63 9.38 -17.17
C ARG A 69 -6.64 9.84 -18.23
N ALA A 70 -7.92 10.00 -17.86
CA ALA A 70 -8.92 10.57 -18.76
C ALA A 70 -8.56 12.01 -19.10
N PHE A 71 -8.17 12.81 -18.10
CA PHE A 71 -7.72 14.18 -18.29
C PHE A 71 -6.52 14.29 -19.26
N ASP A 72 -5.53 13.39 -19.08
CA ASP A 72 -4.30 13.39 -19.89
C ASP A 72 -4.52 12.95 -21.34
N LYS A 73 -5.31 11.90 -21.55
CA LYS A 73 -5.40 11.20 -22.83
C LYS A 73 -6.58 11.60 -23.69
N ILE A 74 -7.65 12.05 -23.06
CA ILE A 74 -8.92 12.31 -23.75
C ILE A 74 -9.31 13.78 -23.60
N GLY A 75 -9.23 14.33 -22.37
CA GLY A 75 -9.54 15.72 -22.09
C GLY A 75 -10.35 15.91 -20.82
N PRO A 76 -10.58 17.18 -20.42
CA PRO A 76 -11.24 17.50 -19.16
C PRO A 76 -12.71 17.04 -19.09
N GLU A 77 -13.43 16.99 -20.20
CA GLU A 77 -14.84 16.55 -20.24
C GLU A 77 -14.93 15.05 -19.89
N ALA A 78 -14.08 14.22 -20.46
CA ALA A 78 -14.02 12.79 -20.13
C ALA A 78 -13.56 12.54 -18.69
N ALA A 79 -12.67 13.37 -18.17
CA ALA A 79 -12.24 13.32 -16.78
C ALA A 79 -13.39 13.69 -15.82
N GLU A 80 -14.19 14.69 -16.17
CA GLU A 80 -15.38 15.09 -15.42
C GLU A 80 -16.43 13.96 -15.39
N GLU A 81 -16.68 13.30 -16.52
CA GLU A 81 -17.59 12.14 -16.58
C GLU A 81 -17.12 11.01 -15.64
N LYS A 82 -15.82 10.66 -15.67
CA LYS A 82 -15.25 9.65 -14.77
C LYS A 82 -15.35 10.06 -13.31
N LEU A 83 -15.14 11.33 -13.00
CA LEU A 83 -15.30 11.88 -11.67
C LEU A 83 -16.73 11.71 -11.16
N LEU A 84 -17.73 12.07 -11.98
CA LEU A 84 -19.15 11.92 -11.62
C LEU A 84 -19.54 10.45 -11.40
N GLN A 85 -18.98 9.51 -12.17
CA GLN A 85 -19.18 8.08 -11.94
C GLN A 85 -18.64 7.64 -10.55
N MET A 86 -17.50 8.20 -10.09
CA MET A 86 -16.96 7.93 -8.76
C MET A 86 -17.82 8.56 -7.67
N VAL A 87 -18.30 9.79 -7.87
CA VAL A 87 -19.22 10.47 -6.94
C VAL A 87 -20.52 9.71 -6.79
N ASP A 88 -21.12 9.24 -7.89
CA ASP A 88 -22.32 8.38 -7.85
C ASP A 88 -22.06 7.09 -7.06
N MET A 89 -20.87 6.51 -7.21
CA MET A 89 -20.51 5.27 -6.55
C MET A 89 -20.31 5.43 -5.05
N PHE A 90 -19.60 6.47 -4.61
CA PHE A 90 -19.10 6.60 -3.24
C PHE A 90 -19.80 7.68 -2.41
N GLY A 91 -20.57 8.58 -3.05
CA GLY A 91 -21.30 9.66 -2.37
C GLY A 91 -20.38 10.56 -1.54
N ASP A 92 -20.82 10.86 -0.31
CA ASP A 92 -20.07 11.71 0.65
C ASP A 92 -18.71 11.15 1.10
N ASN A 93 -18.47 9.87 0.82
CA ASN A 93 -17.19 9.21 1.11
C ASN A 93 -16.17 9.37 -0.03
N TYR A 94 -16.45 10.23 -1.02
CA TYR A 94 -15.53 10.54 -2.10
C TYR A 94 -14.94 11.93 -1.96
N LEU A 95 -13.63 12.06 -2.05
CA LEU A 95 -12.91 13.31 -1.90
C LEU A 95 -12.04 13.59 -3.12
N LEU A 96 -11.91 14.85 -3.46
CA LEU A 96 -10.96 15.30 -4.47
C LEU A 96 -9.56 15.45 -3.84
N GLU A 97 -8.54 15.21 -4.63
CA GLU A 97 -7.15 15.21 -4.15
C GLU A 97 -6.31 16.17 -4.97
N ILE A 98 -5.67 17.12 -4.30
CA ILE A 98 -4.65 17.99 -4.88
C ILE A 98 -3.29 17.62 -4.33
N MET A 99 -2.26 17.76 -5.16
CA MET A 99 -0.87 17.50 -4.82
C MET A 99 0.00 18.65 -5.28
N MET A 100 1.02 18.98 -4.51
CA MET A 100 2.03 19.97 -4.89
C MET A 100 3.32 19.25 -5.27
N LEU A 101 3.37 18.72 -6.51
CA LEU A 101 4.48 17.95 -7.06
C LEU A 101 5.14 18.70 -8.21
N ASP A 102 6.44 18.54 -8.39
CA ASP A 102 7.20 19.17 -9.50
C ASP A 102 6.97 18.46 -10.86
N PHE A 103 5.89 17.71 -10.99
CA PHE A 103 5.47 17.09 -12.23
C PHE A 103 4.83 18.11 -13.17
N VAL A 104 5.30 18.17 -14.41
CA VAL A 104 4.93 19.23 -15.39
C VAL A 104 3.43 19.40 -15.58
N LYS A 105 2.67 18.32 -15.55
CA LYS A 105 1.21 18.36 -15.77
C LYS A 105 0.41 18.56 -14.48
N GLN A 106 1.03 18.50 -13.31
CA GLN A 106 0.34 18.62 -12.03
C GLN A 106 -0.39 19.95 -11.84
N PRO A 107 0.18 21.11 -12.22
CA PRO A 107 -0.51 22.40 -12.11
C PRO A 107 -1.84 22.45 -12.90
N ALA A 108 -1.85 21.92 -14.11
CA ALA A 108 -3.07 21.88 -14.94
C ALA A 108 -4.13 20.94 -14.36
N TYR A 109 -3.69 19.80 -13.84
CA TYR A 109 -4.58 18.84 -13.18
C TYR A 109 -5.17 19.41 -11.88
N ASN A 110 -4.37 20.07 -11.05
CA ASN A 110 -4.86 20.75 -9.86
C ASN A 110 -5.92 21.80 -10.18
N LYS A 111 -5.74 22.61 -11.24
CA LYS A 111 -6.75 23.57 -11.71
C LYS A 111 -8.06 22.88 -12.10
N PHE A 112 -7.97 21.74 -12.78
CA PHE A 112 -9.14 20.93 -13.11
C PHE A 112 -9.84 20.41 -11.85
N ILE A 113 -9.11 19.83 -10.90
CA ILE A 113 -9.66 19.31 -9.64
C ILE A 113 -10.33 20.43 -8.83
N ILE A 114 -9.72 21.60 -8.73
CA ILE A 114 -10.30 22.77 -8.02
C ILE A 114 -11.58 23.24 -8.72
N LYS A 115 -11.60 23.30 -10.06
CA LYS A 115 -12.81 23.60 -10.82
C LYS A 115 -13.94 22.59 -10.52
N MET A 116 -13.63 21.31 -10.36
CA MET A 116 -14.62 20.28 -9.99
C MET A 116 -15.10 20.44 -8.55
N HIS A 117 -14.20 20.79 -7.62
CA HIS A 117 -14.56 21.15 -6.25
C HIS A 117 -15.59 22.29 -6.23
N ASP A 118 -15.28 23.40 -6.92
CA ASP A 118 -16.16 24.58 -6.97
C ASP A 118 -17.52 24.27 -7.60
N LYS A 119 -17.50 23.46 -8.68
CA LYS A 119 -18.71 23.14 -9.43
C LYS A 119 -19.66 22.17 -8.72
N TYR A 120 -19.11 21.17 -8.03
CA TYR A 120 -19.88 20.08 -7.44
C TYR A 120 -19.85 20.04 -5.92
N HIS A 121 -19.16 20.98 -5.28
CA HIS A 121 -18.99 21.08 -3.82
C HIS A 121 -18.42 19.80 -3.18
N ILE A 122 -17.61 19.03 -3.91
CA ILE A 122 -16.98 17.82 -3.42
C ILE A 122 -15.81 18.25 -2.53
N PRO A 123 -15.68 17.73 -1.27
CA PRO A 123 -14.57 18.11 -0.40
C PRO A 123 -13.21 17.74 -0.99
N ILE A 124 -12.20 18.56 -0.67
CA ILE A 124 -10.84 18.45 -1.22
C ILE A 124 -9.83 18.16 -0.11
N ILE A 125 -8.84 17.31 -0.39
CA ILE A 125 -7.71 17.03 0.51
C ILE A 125 -6.38 17.35 -0.19
N LEU A 126 -5.37 17.63 0.64
CA LEU A 126 -3.99 17.77 0.20
C LEU A 126 -3.20 16.52 0.56
N THR A 127 -2.60 15.88 -0.45
CA THR A 127 -1.69 14.75 -0.26
C THR A 127 -0.34 15.02 -0.88
N GLN A 128 0.65 14.17 -0.63
CA GLN A 128 2.03 14.43 -0.98
C GLN A 128 2.66 13.34 -1.87
N ASP A 129 1.94 12.25 -2.11
CA ASP A 129 2.45 11.08 -2.87
C ASP A 129 3.85 10.62 -2.38
N CYS A 130 4.01 10.48 -1.06
CA CYS A 130 5.31 10.22 -0.44
C CYS A 130 5.85 8.85 -0.83
N HIS A 131 7.08 8.81 -1.34
CA HIS A 131 7.82 7.60 -1.67
C HIS A 131 9.05 7.39 -0.79
N PHE A 132 9.47 8.42 -0.05
CA PHE A 132 10.60 8.38 0.90
C PHE A 132 10.41 9.43 2.00
N CYS A 133 11.18 9.31 3.10
CA CYS A 133 10.97 10.10 4.31
C CYS A 133 11.59 11.50 4.25
N HIS A 134 12.79 11.65 3.69
CA HIS A 134 13.56 12.90 3.67
C HIS A 134 14.05 13.20 2.26
N GLN A 135 14.24 14.46 1.94
CA GLN A 135 14.62 14.92 0.60
C GLN A 135 15.89 14.21 0.07
N GLU A 136 16.90 14.05 0.92
CA GLU A 136 18.15 13.36 0.58
C GLU A 136 17.98 11.88 0.25
N HIS A 137 16.85 11.27 0.62
CA HIS A 137 16.55 9.87 0.30
C HIS A 137 16.11 9.64 -1.15
N SER A 138 15.93 10.68 -1.96
CA SER A 138 15.57 10.56 -3.38
C SER A 138 16.54 9.69 -4.16
N HIS A 139 17.85 9.82 -3.85
CA HIS A 139 18.89 8.99 -4.46
C HIS A 139 18.72 7.50 -4.08
N ASN A 140 18.44 7.21 -2.81
CA ASN A 140 18.21 5.85 -2.33
C ASN A 140 16.99 5.22 -3.00
N GLN A 141 15.91 5.99 -3.15
CA GLN A 141 14.69 5.55 -3.85
C GLN A 141 14.99 5.19 -5.31
N ARG A 142 15.80 5.98 -5.99
CA ARG A 142 16.26 5.69 -7.36
C ARG A 142 17.00 4.35 -7.42
N LEU A 143 17.94 4.10 -6.51
CA LEU A 143 18.65 2.82 -6.42
C LEU A 143 17.70 1.65 -6.17
N MET A 144 16.71 1.81 -5.29
CA MET A 144 15.71 0.78 -5.02
C MET A 144 14.87 0.44 -6.26
N LEU A 145 14.47 1.45 -7.03
CA LEU A 145 13.77 1.25 -8.31
C LEU A 145 14.63 0.51 -9.34
N MET A 146 15.92 0.83 -9.40
CA MET A 146 16.85 0.12 -10.27
C MET A 146 16.96 -1.35 -9.90
N ILE A 147 17.10 -1.67 -8.60
CA ILE A 147 17.12 -3.05 -8.11
C ILE A 147 15.80 -3.76 -8.46
N GLN A 148 14.66 -3.11 -8.23
CA GLN A 148 13.33 -3.68 -8.50
C GLN A 148 13.10 -3.96 -10.00
N THR A 149 13.65 -3.14 -10.86
CA THR A 149 13.51 -3.27 -12.32
C THR A 149 14.63 -4.08 -12.97
N GLY A 150 15.62 -4.53 -12.21
CA GLY A 150 16.80 -5.27 -12.71
C GLY A 150 17.71 -4.42 -13.60
N ARG A 151 17.73 -3.10 -13.39
CA ARG A 151 18.52 -2.14 -14.20
C ARG A 151 19.78 -1.73 -13.46
N THR A 152 20.81 -1.41 -14.21
CA THR A 152 22.07 -0.86 -13.70
C THR A 152 22.19 0.64 -13.99
N ILE A 153 23.12 1.32 -13.32
CA ILE A 153 23.44 2.73 -13.62
C ILE A 153 23.90 2.87 -15.07
N GLN A 154 24.60 1.87 -15.63
CA GLN A 154 25.06 1.90 -16.99
C GLN A 154 23.89 1.84 -17.98
N ASP A 155 22.90 0.97 -17.75
CA ASP A 155 21.69 0.89 -18.59
C ASP A 155 20.99 2.25 -18.70
N ILE A 156 20.91 2.99 -17.58
CA ILE A 156 20.29 4.32 -17.56
C ILE A 156 21.12 5.31 -18.39
N LYS A 157 22.43 5.32 -18.21
CA LYS A 157 23.33 6.21 -18.99
C LYS A 157 23.26 5.92 -20.49
N ASP A 158 23.26 4.66 -20.86
CA ASP A 158 23.20 4.23 -22.26
C ASP A 158 21.88 4.64 -22.92
N ALA A 159 20.76 4.50 -22.21
CA ALA A 159 19.45 4.94 -22.68
C ALA A 159 19.33 6.46 -22.78
N GLN A 160 19.89 7.21 -21.84
CA GLN A 160 19.95 8.67 -21.90
C GLN A 160 20.76 9.14 -23.11
N LEU A 161 21.90 8.49 -23.39
CA LEU A 161 22.72 8.75 -24.55
C LEU A 161 22.02 8.40 -25.87
N ALA A 162 21.22 7.33 -25.87
CA ALA A 162 20.43 6.92 -27.04
C ALA A 162 19.14 7.74 -27.24
N GLY A 163 18.83 8.67 -26.33
CA GLY A 163 17.57 9.45 -26.37
C GLY A 163 16.31 8.60 -26.07
N ASP A 164 16.47 7.36 -25.57
CA ASP A 164 15.41 6.46 -25.27
C ASP A 164 15.12 6.48 -23.75
N THR A 165 14.14 7.30 -23.36
CA THR A 165 13.69 7.41 -21.97
C THR A 165 12.39 6.65 -21.70
N LYS A 166 11.81 5.99 -22.69
CA LYS A 166 10.47 5.40 -22.61
C LYS A 166 10.40 4.15 -21.73
N ASP A 167 11.48 3.40 -21.62
CA ASP A 167 11.53 2.14 -20.88
C ASP A 167 12.05 2.28 -19.44
N PHE A 168 12.39 3.50 -19.02
CA PHE A 168 12.87 3.76 -17.66
C PHE A 168 11.74 4.28 -16.80
N PHE A 169 11.30 3.45 -15.86
CA PHE A 169 10.47 3.93 -14.76
C PHE A 169 11.40 4.64 -13.75
N GLU A 170 11.59 5.93 -13.94
CA GLU A 170 12.10 6.83 -12.91
C GLU A 170 10.93 7.58 -12.29
N LEU A 171 10.95 7.76 -10.98
CA LEU A 171 10.16 8.81 -10.36
C LEU A 171 10.78 10.13 -10.84
N GLN A 172 10.13 10.76 -11.81
CA GLN A 172 10.62 11.99 -12.46
C GLN A 172 10.62 13.18 -11.49
N ASP A 173 9.93 13.03 -10.36
CA ASP A 173 9.79 14.07 -9.36
C ASP A 173 10.60 13.71 -8.11
N ALA A 174 11.66 14.47 -7.83
CA ALA A 174 12.42 14.36 -6.59
C ALA A 174 11.66 14.92 -5.37
N ASN A 175 10.47 15.52 -5.57
CA ASN A 175 9.66 16.17 -4.56
C ASN A 175 8.66 15.21 -3.89
N LEU A 176 9.06 13.95 -3.66
CA LEU A 176 8.21 12.88 -3.14
C LEU A 176 8.56 12.48 -1.70
N TRP A 177 9.22 13.35 -0.93
CA TRP A 177 9.45 13.13 0.49
C TRP A 177 8.24 13.54 1.33
N LEU A 178 8.19 13.06 2.57
CA LEU A 178 7.19 13.47 3.56
C LEU A 178 7.55 14.88 4.09
N LYS A 179 6.84 15.89 3.61
CA LYS A 179 7.04 17.29 3.98
C LYS A 179 6.37 17.63 5.30
N SER A 180 7.04 18.42 6.09
CA SER A 180 6.46 19.10 7.24
C SER A 180 5.44 20.17 6.82
N GLU A 181 4.71 20.71 7.78
CA GLU A 181 3.76 21.80 7.52
C GLU A 181 4.46 23.06 7.00
N ASP A 182 5.63 23.40 7.54
CA ASP A 182 6.42 24.55 7.10
C ASP A 182 6.91 24.40 5.66
N GLU A 183 7.40 23.21 5.29
CA GLU A 183 7.79 22.91 3.92
C GLU A 183 6.60 22.97 2.95
N LEU A 184 5.42 22.52 3.37
CA LEU A 184 4.20 22.64 2.57
C LEU A 184 3.77 24.09 2.39
N ASN A 185 3.84 24.90 3.43
CA ASN A 185 3.52 26.34 3.38
C ASN A 185 4.48 27.06 2.44
N LEU A 186 5.79 26.82 2.60
CA LEU A 186 6.81 27.40 1.72
C LEU A 186 6.61 27.01 0.25
N MET A 187 6.30 25.74 0.00
CA MET A 187 6.03 25.26 -1.35
C MET A 187 4.76 25.89 -1.94
N TRP A 188 3.71 26.04 -1.17
CA TRP A 188 2.51 26.73 -1.60
C TRP A 188 2.83 28.19 -1.95
N GLU A 189 3.50 28.94 -1.08
CA GLU A 189 3.86 30.34 -1.29
C GLU A 189 4.70 30.54 -2.55
N THR A 190 5.72 29.70 -2.75
CA THR A 190 6.71 29.89 -3.81
C THR A 190 6.29 29.32 -5.15
N LYS A 191 5.50 28.24 -5.18
CA LYS A 191 5.20 27.52 -6.42
C LYS A 191 3.71 27.41 -6.75
N TYR A 192 2.81 27.39 -5.75
CA TYR A 192 1.43 26.99 -5.96
C TYR A 192 0.38 28.05 -5.63
N SER A 193 0.75 29.19 -5.01
CA SER A 193 -0.19 30.25 -4.63
C SER A 193 -0.98 30.85 -5.80
N HIS A 194 -0.44 30.80 -7.01
CA HIS A 194 -1.12 31.24 -8.24
C HIS A 194 -2.05 30.19 -8.86
N ILE A 195 -2.10 28.97 -8.28
CA ILE A 195 -2.90 27.84 -8.75
C ILE A 195 -3.94 27.43 -7.71
N ILE A 196 -3.53 27.37 -6.44
CA ILE A 196 -4.35 26.92 -5.31
C ILE A 196 -4.57 28.14 -4.41
N ASP A 197 -5.82 28.57 -4.31
CA ASP A 197 -6.21 29.64 -3.39
C ASP A 197 -5.87 29.26 -1.93
N TYR A 198 -5.55 30.27 -1.11
CA TYR A 198 -5.14 30.04 0.28
C TYR A 198 -6.20 29.33 1.13
N GLU A 199 -7.48 29.67 0.97
CA GLU A 199 -8.56 29.04 1.72
C GLU A 199 -8.76 27.58 1.28
N ILE A 200 -8.62 27.28 0.01
CA ILE A 200 -8.62 25.90 -0.51
C ILE A 200 -7.43 25.11 0.06
N PHE A 201 -6.22 25.68 0.02
CA PHE A 201 -5.03 25.06 0.57
C PHE A 201 -5.18 24.72 2.06
N LYS A 202 -5.65 25.69 2.84
CA LYS A 202 -5.88 25.55 4.28
C LYS A 202 -6.98 24.52 4.59
N ALA A 203 -8.08 24.57 3.86
CA ALA A 203 -9.19 23.60 4.00
C ALA A 203 -8.74 22.19 3.66
N ALA A 204 -7.98 22.01 2.56
CA ALA A 204 -7.46 20.72 2.12
C ALA A 204 -6.49 20.11 3.15
N LYS A 205 -5.58 20.88 3.74
CA LYS A 205 -4.71 20.45 4.85
C LYS A 205 -5.52 19.99 6.07
N ARG A 206 -6.53 20.77 6.46
CA ARG A 206 -7.41 20.45 7.58
C ARG A 206 -8.14 19.14 7.36
N LYS A 207 -8.69 18.94 6.15
CA LYS A 207 -9.41 17.72 5.77
C LYS A 207 -8.53 16.47 5.87
N THR A 208 -7.26 16.55 5.51
CA THR A 208 -6.29 15.44 5.68
C THR A 208 -6.17 15.03 7.16
N VAL A 209 -6.10 16.01 8.08
CA VAL A 209 -6.04 15.73 9.52
C VAL A 209 -7.36 15.15 10.05
N GLU A 210 -8.51 15.61 9.55
CA GLU A 210 -9.82 15.05 9.90
C GLU A 210 -9.91 13.57 9.52
N ILE A 211 -9.48 13.19 8.32
CA ILE A 211 -9.46 11.81 7.86
C ILE A 211 -8.51 10.97 8.73
N ALA A 212 -7.33 11.46 9.05
CA ALA A 212 -6.39 10.77 9.93
C ALA A 212 -7.01 10.48 11.32
N LYS A 213 -7.78 11.44 11.88
CA LYS A 213 -8.52 11.23 13.13
C LYS A 213 -9.61 10.17 12.99
N LEU A 214 -10.38 10.15 11.91
CA LEU A 214 -11.38 9.11 11.65
C LEU A 214 -10.72 7.73 11.55
N ALA A 215 -9.65 7.62 10.78
CA ALA A 215 -8.92 6.37 10.58
C ALA A 215 -8.23 5.86 11.87
N SER A 216 -7.88 6.73 12.81
CA SER A 216 -7.22 6.34 14.07
C SER A 216 -8.06 5.43 14.98
N GLY A 217 -9.38 5.39 14.77
CA GLY A 217 -10.30 4.49 15.48
C GLY A 217 -10.23 3.03 15.02
N VAL A 218 -9.62 2.77 13.87
CA VAL A 218 -9.50 1.41 13.30
C VAL A 218 -8.41 0.64 14.05
N LYS A 219 -8.80 -0.43 14.75
CA LYS A 219 -7.88 -1.29 15.49
C LYS A 219 -7.62 -2.57 14.72
N LEU A 220 -6.35 -2.86 14.48
CA LEU A 220 -5.94 -4.12 13.89
C LEU A 220 -5.84 -5.18 14.98
N ASP A 221 -6.55 -6.29 14.80
CA ASP A 221 -6.38 -7.46 15.65
C ASP A 221 -4.99 -8.09 15.39
N ARG A 222 -4.09 -7.90 16.34
CA ARG A 222 -2.70 -8.42 16.32
C ARG A 222 -2.55 -9.72 17.11
N SER A 223 -3.67 -10.31 17.57
CA SER A 223 -3.59 -11.57 18.27
C SER A 223 -3.06 -12.70 17.39
N ILE A 224 -2.31 -13.60 17.98
CA ILE A 224 -1.81 -14.79 17.30
C ILE A 224 -3.00 -15.70 16.96
N LYS A 225 -3.21 -15.99 15.68
CA LYS A 225 -4.32 -16.83 15.15
C LYS A 225 -3.85 -18.26 14.83
N LEU A 226 -2.92 -18.78 15.62
CA LEU A 226 -2.49 -20.16 15.47
C LEU A 226 -3.43 -21.10 16.25
N PRO A 227 -3.70 -22.32 15.74
CA PRO A 227 -4.33 -23.35 16.53
C PRO A 227 -3.51 -23.60 17.79
N MET A 228 -4.18 -23.61 18.94
CA MET A 228 -3.55 -23.89 20.23
C MET A 228 -3.92 -25.31 20.67
N PHE A 229 -2.92 -26.10 21.04
CA PHE A 229 -3.12 -27.44 21.59
C PHE A 229 -3.11 -27.39 23.11
N PRO A 230 -3.99 -28.13 23.79
CA PRO A 230 -3.83 -28.38 25.21
C PRO A 230 -2.46 -28.98 25.48
N ASP A 231 -1.83 -28.64 26.60
CA ASP A 231 -0.55 -29.19 27.07
C ASP A 231 0.60 -29.10 26.05
N ALA A 232 0.55 -28.10 25.13
CA ALA A 232 1.50 -27.95 24.03
C ALA A 232 2.96 -27.88 24.50
N ASP A 233 3.23 -27.28 25.64
CA ASP A 233 4.59 -27.15 26.19
C ASP A 233 5.16 -28.52 26.55
N GLU A 234 4.37 -29.34 27.27
CA GLU A 234 4.79 -30.67 27.69
C GLU A 234 4.98 -31.59 26.48
N ASP A 235 4.02 -31.58 25.53
CA ASP A 235 4.09 -32.30 24.27
C ASP A 235 5.36 -31.94 23.47
N LEU A 236 5.67 -30.68 23.38
CA LEU A 236 6.87 -30.21 22.70
C LEU A 236 8.13 -30.72 23.42
N ARG A 237 8.16 -30.65 24.75
CA ARG A 237 9.28 -31.16 25.57
C ARG A 237 9.53 -32.63 25.31
N GLU A 238 8.48 -33.43 25.31
CA GLU A 238 8.60 -34.88 25.05
C GLU A 238 9.15 -35.14 23.65
N LYS A 239 8.63 -34.46 22.64
CA LYS A 239 9.10 -34.64 21.25
C LYS A 239 10.55 -34.18 21.07
N ILE A 240 10.98 -33.09 21.72
CA ILE A 240 12.38 -32.65 21.73
C ILE A 240 13.27 -33.72 22.33
N MET A 241 12.92 -34.27 23.49
CA MET A 241 13.74 -35.28 24.17
C MET A 241 13.79 -36.59 23.37
N ARG A 242 12.69 -36.99 22.75
CA ARG A 242 12.64 -38.13 21.84
C ARG A 242 13.54 -37.92 20.62
N GLY A 243 13.48 -36.74 20.02
CA GLY A 243 14.32 -36.34 18.89
C GLY A 243 15.83 -36.29 19.27
N PHE A 244 16.13 -35.83 20.45
CA PHE A 244 17.51 -35.83 20.99
C PHE A 244 18.08 -37.26 21.07
N LYS A 245 17.33 -38.20 21.65
CA LYS A 245 17.70 -39.62 21.73
C LYS A 245 17.81 -40.26 20.35
N TRP A 246 16.87 -40.02 19.48
CA TRP A 246 16.84 -40.57 18.10
C TRP A 246 18.07 -40.15 17.29
N ARG A 247 18.49 -38.88 17.42
CA ARG A 247 19.69 -38.36 16.76
C ARG A 247 20.99 -38.80 17.41
N ARG A 248 20.94 -39.56 18.50
CA ARG A 248 22.10 -40.01 19.29
C ARG A 248 23.05 -38.85 19.63
N LEU A 249 22.48 -37.68 19.95
CA LEU A 249 23.29 -36.53 20.32
C LEU A 249 24.00 -36.76 21.64
N PRO A 250 25.28 -36.32 21.81
CA PRO A 250 26.02 -36.50 23.06
C PRO A 250 25.39 -35.70 24.19
N THR A 251 25.30 -36.33 25.38
CA THR A 251 24.78 -35.70 26.60
C THR A 251 25.80 -34.71 27.20
N ARG A 252 26.30 -33.78 26.41
CA ARG A 252 27.18 -32.72 26.86
C ARG A 252 26.36 -31.54 27.37
N SER A 253 26.87 -30.82 28.35
CA SER A 253 26.19 -29.68 28.97
C SER A 253 25.78 -28.62 27.97
N ASN A 254 26.60 -28.32 26.97
CA ASN A 254 26.31 -27.33 25.95
C ASN A 254 25.07 -27.64 25.12
N TYR A 255 24.80 -28.93 24.75
CA TYR A 255 23.59 -29.32 24.04
C TYR A 255 22.36 -29.22 24.93
N LEU A 256 22.45 -29.71 26.16
CA LEU A 256 21.33 -29.69 27.11
C LEU A 256 20.98 -28.25 27.53
N ASP A 257 21.98 -27.41 27.75
CA ASP A 257 21.78 -26.00 28.11
C ASP A 257 21.17 -25.22 26.94
N ARG A 258 21.58 -25.53 25.71
CA ARG A 258 20.96 -24.95 24.51
C ARG A 258 19.51 -25.35 24.37
N ILE A 259 19.18 -26.63 24.50
CA ILE A 259 17.79 -27.14 24.46
C ILE A 259 16.93 -26.46 25.52
N LYS A 260 17.41 -26.39 26.77
CA LYS A 260 16.67 -25.73 27.86
C LYS A 260 16.40 -24.26 27.56
N ARG A 261 17.38 -23.53 27.03
CA ARG A 261 17.25 -22.13 26.71
C ARG A 261 16.25 -21.91 25.60
N GLU A 262 16.30 -22.67 24.50
CA GLU A 262 15.39 -22.55 23.37
C GLU A 262 13.98 -22.98 23.74
N TYR A 263 13.81 -24.09 24.45
CA TYR A 263 12.53 -24.55 24.95
C TYR A 263 11.88 -23.48 25.84
N LYS A 264 12.62 -22.93 26.81
CA LYS A 264 12.11 -21.85 27.68
C LYS A 264 11.68 -20.62 26.88
N LEU A 265 12.44 -20.24 25.84
CA LEU A 265 12.10 -19.13 24.96
C LEU A 265 10.82 -19.40 24.17
N ILE A 266 10.67 -20.59 23.60
CA ILE A 266 9.50 -21.01 22.83
C ILE A 266 8.25 -20.95 23.72
N CYS A 267 8.29 -21.53 24.91
CA CYS A 267 7.18 -21.52 25.87
C CYS A 267 6.83 -20.08 26.30
N SER A 268 7.85 -19.25 26.63
CA SER A 268 7.62 -17.86 27.05
C SER A 268 6.99 -16.97 25.96
N LYS A 269 7.05 -17.39 24.70
CA LYS A 269 6.44 -16.74 23.56
C LYS A 269 5.15 -17.39 23.09
N GLU A 270 4.65 -18.42 23.81
CA GLU A 270 3.44 -19.19 23.45
C GLU A 270 3.50 -19.84 22.06
N PHE A 271 4.70 -20.21 21.60
CA PHE A 271 4.92 -20.80 20.28
C PHE A 271 4.98 -22.33 20.25
N SER A 272 4.74 -23.00 21.37
CA SER A 272 4.81 -24.47 21.43
C SER A 272 3.89 -25.15 20.44
N SER A 273 2.64 -24.70 20.33
CA SER A 273 1.68 -25.20 19.33
C SER A 273 2.16 -25.00 17.89
N TYR A 274 2.83 -23.90 17.57
CA TYR A 274 3.40 -23.66 16.27
C TYR A 274 4.44 -24.72 15.88
N PHE A 275 5.37 -25.04 16.79
CA PHE A 275 6.37 -26.10 16.56
C PHE A 275 5.75 -27.48 16.43
N LEU A 276 4.69 -27.77 17.17
CA LEU A 276 3.93 -29.02 17.04
C LEU A 276 3.27 -29.13 15.67
N ILE A 277 2.65 -28.04 15.16
CA ILE A 277 2.06 -27.99 13.81
C ILE A 277 3.14 -28.28 12.76
N GLN A 278 4.31 -27.61 12.84
CA GLN A 278 5.40 -27.85 11.91
C GLN A 278 5.84 -29.31 11.90
N LYS A 279 5.94 -29.91 13.08
CA LYS A 279 6.27 -31.34 13.18
C LYS A 279 5.20 -32.21 12.56
N MET A 280 3.93 -31.95 12.82
CA MET A 280 2.82 -32.72 12.24
C MET A 280 2.81 -32.63 10.71
N MET A 281 3.05 -31.45 10.14
CA MET A 281 3.16 -31.26 8.69
C MET A 281 4.30 -32.09 8.09
N ILE A 282 5.48 -32.09 8.74
CA ILE A 282 6.64 -32.86 8.28
C ILE A 282 6.37 -34.38 8.40
N ASP A 283 5.77 -34.81 9.51
CA ASP A 283 5.45 -36.22 9.72
C ASP A 283 4.44 -36.72 8.68
N GLU A 284 3.41 -35.90 8.37
CA GLU A 284 2.42 -36.24 7.35
C GLU A 284 3.04 -36.25 5.94
N ALA A 285 3.89 -35.28 5.61
CA ALA A 285 4.59 -35.27 4.34
C ALA A 285 5.44 -36.54 4.14
N ARG A 286 6.15 -36.98 5.18
CA ARG A 286 6.95 -38.23 5.15
C ARG A 286 6.06 -39.48 5.08
N ARG A 287 4.86 -39.45 5.64
CA ARG A 287 3.91 -40.56 5.54
C ARG A 287 3.37 -40.69 4.11
N VAL A 288 3.09 -39.56 3.45
CA VAL A 288 2.51 -39.51 2.09
C VAL A 288 3.58 -39.76 1.01
N CYS A 289 4.77 -39.23 1.22
CA CYS A 289 5.93 -39.38 0.31
C CYS A 289 7.11 -39.98 1.09
N PRO A 290 7.07 -41.27 1.43
CA PRO A 290 8.22 -41.96 2.01
C PRO A 290 9.29 -42.13 0.92
N GLU A 291 10.47 -41.52 1.12
CA GLU A 291 11.69 -41.88 0.37
C GLU A 291 12.39 -43.06 1.01
#